data_4e88b3ea9b475196332eb6b44ec35673
#
_entry.id   4e88b3ea9b475196332eb6b44ec35673
#
_cell.length_a   1.000
_cell.length_b   1.000
_cell.length_c   1.000
_cell.angle_alpha   90.00
_cell.angle_beta   90.00
_cell.angle_gamma   90.00
#
_symmetry.space_group_name_H-M   'P 1'
#
loop_
_entity.id
_entity.type
_entity.pdbx_description
1 polymer ?
#
loop_
_entity_poly.entity_id
_entity_poly.type
_entity_poly.pdbx_seq_one_letter_code
_entity_poly.pdbx_strand_id
1 'polypeptide(L)'
;MLLFEHITKIDWEDEYLIETAIEAPRVWNTLYDEIEIQELKPNKYDEVLKMIKEYYIYDEPMIQSSKMHTDNGSVEEYLYLIRTWMKDTLSTVAVEQKTGKLVGFLICRFNELNNRDPEFSKDRVYEGTILRELQNFKHYLTKRGNAYKHNNVEKMLEVYSWFVLPEYRNKGIGSELLRNVVIRQLPEYGWFDIDVIAGVFTDKVSQKIAASLGMETLFDFVYSAWTIANKITGEKDEFFKEIVRDNYSAKVMSMKVNTSPSNHSYV
;
A
#
# COMPACT_ATOMS: atom_id res chain seq x y z
N MET A 1 6.76 49.87 -12.03
CA MET A 1 6.13 49.41 -10.80
C MET A 1 4.97 48.48 -11.19
N LEU A 2 5.23 47.26 -11.60
CA LEU A 2 4.26 46.20 -11.99
C LEU A 2 5.04 44.94 -12.33
N LEU A 3 5.73 44.32 -11.34
CA LEU A 3 6.49 43.07 -11.54
C LEU A 3 6.50 42.22 -10.24
N PHE A 4 5.49 42.35 -9.37
CA PHE A 4 5.44 41.59 -8.10
C PHE A 4 4.07 40.96 -7.81
N GLU A 5 3.26 40.66 -8.82
CA GLU A 5 1.91 40.06 -8.62
C GLU A 5 1.74 38.67 -9.22
N HIS A 6 2.80 37.91 -9.41
CA HIS A 6 2.69 36.47 -9.78
C HIS A 6 3.57 35.58 -8.90
N ILE A 7 3.66 35.87 -7.62
CA ILE A 7 3.98 34.79 -6.65
C ILE A 7 2.64 34.13 -6.35
N THR A 8 2.31 33.18 -7.21
CA THR A 8 1.20 32.25 -6.99
C THR A 8 1.31 31.68 -5.59
N LYS A 9 0.17 31.64 -4.89
CA LYS A 9 -0.01 30.86 -3.67
C LYS A 9 0.69 29.54 -3.84
N ILE A 10 1.84 29.35 -3.20
CA ILE A 10 2.39 28.03 -2.94
C ILE A 10 1.34 27.36 -2.10
N ASP A 11 0.75 26.28 -2.61
CA ASP A 11 -0.21 25.51 -1.86
C ASP A 11 0.52 24.94 -0.63
N TRP A 12 -0.10 25.00 0.54
CA TRP A 12 0.49 24.47 1.77
C TRP A 12 0.97 23.01 1.61
N GLU A 13 0.32 22.27 0.74
CA GLU A 13 0.73 20.91 0.38
C GLU A 13 2.09 20.89 -0.35
N ASP A 14 2.35 21.85 -1.24
CA ASP A 14 3.62 21.95 -1.98
C ASP A 14 4.76 22.39 -1.07
N GLU A 15 4.52 23.32 -0.14
CA GLU A 15 5.53 23.76 0.83
C GLU A 15 5.92 22.63 1.79
N TYR A 16 4.93 21.90 2.31
CA TYR A 16 5.16 20.71 3.14
C TYR A 16 5.94 19.61 2.38
N LEU A 17 5.59 19.36 1.12
CA LEU A 17 6.30 18.36 0.28
C LEU A 17 7.75 18.79 0.01
N ILE A 18 8.01 20.08 -0.17
CA ILE A 18 9.38 20.61 -0.36
C ILE A 18 10.20 20.44 0.93
N GLU A 19 9.65 20.83 2.08
CA GLU A 19 10.34 20.69 3.37
C GLU A 19 10.64 19.21 3.66
N THR A 20 9.67 18.31 3.51
CA THR A 20 9.87 16.88 3.76
C THR A 20 10.79 16.20 2.75
N ALA A 21 10.94 16.75 1.53
CA ALA A 21 11.89 16.26 0.54
C ALA A 21 13.35 16.63 0.86
N ILE A 22 13.57 17.73 1.58
CA ILE A 22 14.91 18.21 1.98
C ILE A 22 15.43 17.44 3.20
N GLU A 23 14.54 16.96 4.06
CA GLU A 23 14.93 16.19 5.23
C GLU A 23 15.49 14.82 4.86
N ALA A 24 16.59 14.41 5.50
CA ALA A 24 17.11 13.06 5.37
C ALA A 24 16.03 12.04 5.85
N PRO A 25 15.83 10.92 5.12
CA PRO A 25 14.90 9.91 5.57
C PRO A 25 15.36 9.29 6.88
N ARG A 26 14.43 9.05 7.79
CA ARG A 26 14.74 8.29 8.99
C ARG A 26 15.03 6.85 8.62
N VAL A 27 16.18 6.35 9.02
CA VAL A 27 16.57 4.93 8.92
C VAL A 27 16.07 4.23 10.18
N TRP A 28 15.17 3.27 10.00
CA TRP A 28 14.57 2.50 11.09
C TRP A 28 15.37 1.26 11.46
N ASN A 29 15.97 0.63 10.48
CA ASN A 29 16.76 -0.58 10.64
C ASN A 29 17.69 -0.78 9.45
N THR A 30 18.76 -1.54 9.66
CA THR A 30 19.68 -1.97 8.61
C THR A 30 19.80 -3.49 8.65
N LEU A 31 19.59 -4.15 7.52
CA LEU A 31 19.72 -5.58 7.36
C LEU A 31 21.08 -5.90 6.73
N TYR A 32 21.84 -6.79 7.36
CA TYR A 32 23.15 -7.28 6.88
C TYR A 32 24.18 -6.17 6.60
N ASP A 33 24.06 -5.03 7.27
CA ASP A 33 24.87 -3.81 7.03
C ASP A 33 24.85 -3.35 5.55
N GLU A 34 23.81 -3.67 4.82
CA GLU A 34 23.69 -3.41 3.38
C GLU A 34 22.36 -2.77 2.97
N ILE A 35 21.25 -3.15 3.60
CA ILE A 35 19.90 -2.72 3.22
C ILE A 35 19.28 -1.92 4.33
N GLU A 36 19.03 -0.66 4.09
CA GLU A 36 18.35 0.24 5.01
C GLU A 36 16.84 0.22 4.81
N ILE A 37 16.11 0.07 5.91
CA ILE A 37 14.65 0.26 5.95
C ILE A 37 14.43 1.70 6.38
N GLN A 38 13.89 2.50 5.48
CA GLN A 38 13.76 3.94 5.63
C GLN A 38 12.31 4.40 5.49
N GLU A 39 12.02 5.61 5.98
CA GLU A 39 10.82 6.33 5.58
C GLU A 39 10.81 6.58 4.07
N LEU A 40 9.63 6.47 3.47
CA LEU A 40 9.45 6.91 2.09
C LEU A 40 9.29 8.43 2.07
N LYS A 41 10.29 9.13 1.52
CA LYS A 41 10.25 10.59 1.31
C LYS A 41 9.84 10.95 -0.13
N PRO A 42 9.31 12.17 -0.37
CA PRO A 42 8.84 12.61 -1.68
C PRO A 42 9.88 12.49 -2.81
N ASN A 43 11.15 12.67 -2.52
CA ASN A 43 12.25 12.51 -3.49
C ASN A 43 12.40 11.07 -4.03
N LYS A 44 11.78 10.07 -3.39
CA LYS A 44 11.79 8.67 -3.82
C LYS A 44 10.47 8.23 -4.51
N TYR A 45 9.46 9.07 -4.57
CA TYR A 45 8.16 8.69 -5.14
C TYR A 45 8.28 8.23 -6.58
N ASP A 46 9.03 8.95 -7.42
CA ASP A 46 9.18 8.59 -8.83
C ASP A 46 9.93 7.26 -9.02
N GLU A 47 10.91 6.95 -8.14
CA GLU A 47 11.59 5.65 -8.15
C GLU A 47 10.61 4.51 -7.78
N VAL A 48 9.74 4.71 -6.79
CA VAL A 48 8.70 3.75 -6.41
C VAL A 48 7.72 3.53 -7.56
N LEU A 49 7.21 4.62 -8.16
CA LEU A 49 6.27 4.53 -9.29
C LEU A 49 6.90 3.82 -10.49
N LYS A 50 8.18 4.09 -10.77
CA LYS A 50 8.93 3.38 -11.81
C LYS A 50 9.04 1.88 -11.49
N MET A 51 9.37 1.51 -10.24
CA MET A 51 9.43 0.12 -9.80
C MET A 51 8.07 -0.58 -9.93
N ILE A 52 6.97 0.12 -9.62
CA ILE A 52 5.62 -0.41 -9.80
C ILE A 52 5.35 -0.67 -11.28
N LYS A 53 5.63 0.30 -12.14
CA LYS A 53 5.37 0.22 -13.59
C LYS A 53 6.21 -0.84 -14.29
N GLU A 54 7.48 -1.01 -13.89
CA GLU A 54 8.43 -1.91 -14.55
C GLU A 54 8.43 -3.34 -14.00
N TYR A 55 8.04 -3.52 -12.73
CA TYR A 55 8.17 -4.82 -12.06
C TYR A 55 6.89 -5.28 -11.37
N TYR A 56 6.32 -4.47 -10.48
CA TYR A 56 5.23 -4.90 -9.60
C TYR A 56 3.97 -5.32 -10.35
N ILE A 57 3.57 -4.57 -11.39
CA ILE A 57 2.36 -4.88 -12.17
C ILE A 57 2.47 -6.19 -12.97
N TYR A 58 3.68 -6.71 -13.16
CA TYR A 58 3.95 -7.99 -13.83
C TYR A 58 4.18 -9.14 -12.86
N ASP A 59 4.33 -8.85 -11.57
CA ASP A 59 4.71 -9.83 -10.55
C ASP A 59 3.59 -10.07 -9.52
N GLU A 60 2.85 -9.04 -9.15
CA GLU A 60 1.76 -9.17 -8.17
C GLU A 60 0.64 -10.04 -8.76
N PRO A 61 0.27 -11.17 -8.10
CA PRO A 61 -0.54 -12.21 -8.73
C PRO A 61 -1.91 -11.74 -9.22
N MET A 62 -2.59 -10.90 -8.47
CA MET A 62 -3.91 -10.39 -8.82
C MET A 62 -3.85 -9.41 -9.99
N ILE A 63 -2.85 -8.51 -9.98
CA ILE A 63 -2.65 -7.51 -11.04
C ILE A 63 -2.17 -8.19 -12.32
N GLN A 64 -1.21 -9.12 -12.20
CA GLN A 64 -0.70 -9.90 -13.33
C GLN A 64 -1.82 -10.69 -14.01
N SER A 65 -2.60 -11.45 -13.23
CA SER A 65 -3.68 -12.29 -13.76
C SER A 65 -4.80 -11.47 -14.41
N SER A 66 -5.05 -10.26 -13.92
CA SER A 66 -6.02 -9.34 -14.56
C SER A 66 -5.53 -8.75 -15.87
N LYS A 67 -4.24 -8.90 -16.20
CA LYS A 67 -3.58 -8.27 -17.36
C LYS A 67 -3.65 -6.74 -17.35
N MET A 68 -3.63 -6.11 -16.18
CA MET A 68 -3.72 -4.65 -16.06
C MET A 68 -2.66 -3.93 -16.90
N HIS A 69 -1.49 -4.52 -17.10
CA HIS A 69 -0.41 -3.99 -17.94
C HIS A 69 -0.80 -3.78 -19.41
N THR A 70 -1.89 -4.40 -19.88
CA THR A 70 -2.42 -4.20 -21.25
C THR A 70 -3.42 -3.07 -21.36
N ASP A 71 -3.86 -2.48 -20.25
CA ASP A 71 -4.79 -1.35 -20.17
C ASP A 71 -4.05 -0.12 -19.64
N ASN A 72 -3.52 0.72 -20.54
CA ASN A 72 -2.76 1.91 -20.18
C ASN A 72 -3.55 2.86 -19.27
N GLY A 73 -4.86 3.01 -19.48
CA GLY A 73 -5.70 3.83 -18.61
C GLY A 73 -5.70 3.32 -17.18
N SER A 74 -5.84 2.00 -17.00
CA SER A 74 -5.73 1.36 -15.68
C SER A 74 -4.36 1.54 -15.04
N VAL A 75 -3.27 1.43 -15.82
CA VAL A 75 -1.90 1.59 -15.29
C VAL A 75 -1.66 3.02 -14.82
N GLU A 76 -1.95 4.02 -15.66
CA GLU A 76 -1.71 5.42 -15.30
C GLU A 76 -2.58 5.87 -14.12
N GLU A 77 -3.85 5.45 -14.08
CA GLU A 77 -4.74 5.74 -12.95
C GLU A 77 -4.27 5.04 -11.67
N TYR A 78 -3.76 3.81 -11.77
CA TYR A 78 -3.19 3.10 -10.62
C TYR A 78 -1.95 3.81 -10.06
N LEU A 79 -1.04 4.27 -10.94
CA LEU A 79 0.14 5.03 -10.54
C LEU A 79 -0.23 6.36 -9.87
N TYR A 80 -1.25 7.05 -10.39
CA TYR A 80 -1.78 8.25 -9.76
C TYR A 80 -2.29 7.97 -8.33
N LEU A 81 -3.06 6.89 -8.14
CA LEU A 81 -3.53 6.49 -6.81
C LEU A 81 -2.39 6.21 -5.84
N ILE A 82 -1.39 5.43 -6.29
CA ILE A 82 -0.22 5.14 -5.45
C ILE A 82 0.50 6.42 -5.07
N ARG A 83 0.70 7.36 -6.01
CA ARG A 83 1.32 8.65 -5.72
C ARG A 83 0.56 9.43 -4.63
N THR A 84 -0.76 9.43 -4.72
CA THR A 84 -1.61 10.06 -3.71
C THR A 84 -1.46 9.37 -2.35
N TRP A 85 -1.47 8.04 -2.32
CA TRP A 85 -1.33 7.29 -1.07
C TRP A 85 0.03 7.44 -0.40
N MET A 86 1.10 7.62 -1.16
CA MET A 86 2.43 7.86 -0.59
C MET A 86 2.52 9.17 0.22
N LYS A 87 1.63 10.13 -0.03
CA LYS A 87 1.58 11.40 0.73
C LYS A 87 1.22 11.22 2.21
N ASP A 88 0.62 10.10 2.60
CA ASP A 88 0.25 9.82 4.01
C ASP A 88 1.47 9.59 4.93
N THR A 89 2.69 9.60 4.41
CA THR A 89 3.98 9.51 5.12
C THR A 89 4.23 8.25 5.98
N LEU A 90 3.32 7.30 6.00
CA LEU A 90 3.44 6.03 6.75
C LEU A 90 3.99 4.86 5.92
N SER A 91 4.47 5.16 4.71
CA SER A 91 5.07 4.18 3.82
C SER A 91 6.57 4.01 4.09
N THR A 92 7.10 2.83 3.82
CA THR A 92 8.52 2.51 4.00
C THR A 92 9.14 1.97 2.73
N VAL A 93 10.45 2.16 2.61
CA VAL A 93 11.25 1.64 1.51
C VAL A 93 12.46 0.88 2.03
N ALA A 94 12.93 -0.07 1.24
CA ALA A 94 14.21 -0.73 1.42
C ALA A 94 15.20 -0.20 0.37
N VAL A 95 16.35 0.30 0.82
CA VAL A 95 17.36 0.94 -0.02
C VAL A 95 18.72 0.28 0.21
N GLU A 96 19.41 -0.08 -0.85
CA GLU A 96 20.78 -0.58 -0.76
C GLU A 96 21.73 0.57 -0.41
N GLN A 97 22.38 0.48 0.75
CA GLN A 97 23.15 1.57 1.33
C GLN A 97 24.28 2.08 0.40
N LYS A 98 24.99 1.16 -0.25
CA LYS A 98 26.17 1.51 -1.08
C LYS A 98 25.80 2.26 -2.35
N THR A 99 24.66 1.95 -2.96
CA THR A 99 24.27 2.46 -4.27
C THR A 99 23.13 3.47 -4.22
N GLY A 100 22.41 3.52 -3.10
CA GLY A 100 21.15 4.26 -2.99
C GLY A 100 20.00 3.64 -3.79
N LYS A 101 20.19 2.42 -4.35
CA LYS A 101 19.17 1.73 -5.16
C LYS A 101 17.98 1.33 -4.31
N LEU A 102 16.80 1.71 -4.76
CA LEU A 102 15.54 1.21 -4.21
C LEU A 102 15.39 -0.28 -4.55
N VAL A 103 15.17 -1.13 -3.54
CA VAL A 103 15.08 -2.59 -3.70
C VAL A 103 13.74 -3.17 -3.24
N GLY A 104 12.93 -2.37 -2.56
CA GLY A 104 11.59 -2.75 -2.13
C GLY A 104 10.82 -1.60 -1.50
N PHE A 105 9.52 -1.78 -1.39
CA PHE A 105 8.62 -0.81 -0.76
C PHE A 105 7.44 -1.48 -0.07
N LEU A 106 6.86 -0.78 0.89
CA LEU A 106 5.58 -1.05 1.50
C LEU A 106 4.80 0.27 1.54
N ILE A 107 3.72 0.36 0.76
CA ILE A 107 2.84 1.51 0.71
C ILE A 107 1.69 1.27 1.67
N CYS A 108 1.59 2.12 2.66
CA CYS A 108 0.53 2.15 3.65
C CYS A 108 -0.26 3.44 3.54
N ARG A 109 -1.48 3.38 4.04
CA ARG A 109 -2.37 4.51 4.05
C ARG A 109 -3.20 4.54 5.31
N PHE A 110 -3.40 5.75 5.84
CA PHE A 110 -4.37 6.03 6.88
C PHE A 110 -5.79 5.99 6.30
N ASN A 111 -6.67 5.20 6.91
CA ASN A 111 -8.07 5.10 6.51
C ASN A 111 -8.99 5.34 7.72
N GLU A 112 -10.04 6.10 7.46
CA GLU A 112 -11.12 6.39 8.41
C GLU A 112 -12.45 5.85 7.89
N LEU A 113 -13.24 5.24 8.78
CA LEU A 113 -14.51 4.57 8.41
C LEU A 113 -15.50 5.51 7.70
N ASN A 114 -15.51 6.78 8.11
CA ASN A 114 -16.43 7.80 7.61
C ASN A 114 -15.75 8.85 6.73
N ASN A 115 -14.57 8.55 6.20
CA ASN A 115 -13.88 9.48 5.31
C ASN A 115 -14.71 9.71 4.04
N ARG A 116 -15.04 11.01 3.79
CA ARG A 116 -15.84 11.46 2.64
C ARG A 116 -14.99 12.09 1.54
N ASP A 117 -13.67 12.01 1.65
CA ASP A 117 -12.80 12.54 0.61
C ASP A 117 -13.08 11.83 -0.73
N PRO A 118 -13.42 12.56 -1.80
CA PRO A 118 -13.75 11.98 -3.10
C PRO A 118 -12.61 11.16 -3.72
N GLU A 119 -11.34 11.53 -3.45
CA GLU A 119 -10.19 10.76 -3.95
C GLU A 119 -10.08 9.39 -3.31
N PHE A 120 -10.67 9.26 -2.14
CA PHE A 120 -10.60 8.10 -1.27
C PHE A 120 -11.95 7.43 -1.04
N SER A 121 -13.00 8.01 -1.62
CA SER A 121 -14.34 7.48 -1.50
C SER A 121 -14.45 6.11 -2.14
N LYS A 122 -15.21 5.23 -1.48
CA LYS A 122 -15.63 3.93 -2.04
C LYS A 122 -16.48 4.11 -3.31
N ASP A 123 -17.00 5.30 -3.52
CA ASP A 123 -17.85 5.66 -4.67
C ASP A 123 -17.05 6.27 -5.82
N ARG A 124 -15.71 6.27 -5.75
CA ARG A 124 -14.86 6.73 -6.84
C ARG A 124 -15.13 5.92 -8.12
N VAL A 125 -15.38 6.65 -9.21
CA VAL A 125 -15.50 6.04 -10.53
C VAL A 125 -14.11 5.94 -11.15
N TYR A 126 -13.66 4.72 -11.41
CA TYR A 126 -12.41 4.45 -12.10
C TYR A 126 -12.62 4.44 -13.61
N GLU A 127 -11.76 5.13 -14.34
CA GLU A 127 -11.78 5.19 -15.82
C GLU A 127 -11.21 3.90 -16.42
N GLY A 128 -10.11 3.41 -15.85
CA GLY A 128 -9.48 2.16 -16.25
C GLY A 128 -10.39 0.96 -15.99
N THR A 129 -10.71 0.20 -17.02
CA THR A 129 -11.68 -0.90 -16.92
C THR A 129 -11.18 -2.02 -16.02
N ILE A 130 -9.90 -2.39 -16.16
CA ILE A 130 -9.30 -3.47 -15.38
C ILE A 130 -9.08 -3.00 -13.94
N LEU A 131 -8.61 -1.77 -13.74
CA LEU A 131 -8.44 -1.20 -12.40
C LEU A 131 -9.76 -1.16 -11.65
N ARG A 132 -10.85 -0.76 -12.33
CA ARG A 132 -12.19 -0.75 -11.73
C ARG A 132 -12.60 -2.12 -11.20
N GLU A 133 -12.37 -3.19 -11.96
CA GLU A 133 -12.69 -4.54 -11.51
C GLU A 133 -11.79 -5.01 -10.36
N LEU A 134 -10.51 -4.65 -10.37
CA LEU A 134 -9.59 -4.90 -9.25
C LEU A 134 -10.05 -4.18 -7.97
N GLN A 135 -10.49 -2.93 -8.09
CA GLN A 135 -10.99 -2.16 -6.95
C GLN A 135 -12.34 -2.69 -6.45
N ASN A 136 -13.24 -3.11 -7.36
CA ASN A 136 -14.49 -3.79 -7.00
C ASN A 136 -14.22 -5.07 -6.19
N PHE A 137 -13.25 -5.86 -6.63
CA PHE A 137 -12.84 -7.06 -5.91
C PHE A 137 -12.27 -6.73 -4.53
N LYS A 138 -11.29 -5.81 -4.44
CA LYS A 138 -10.74 -5.36 -3.16
C LYS A 138 -11.83 -4.82 -2.22
N HIS A 139 -12.74 -4.00 -2.74
CA HIS A 139 -13.86 -3.49 -1.98
C HIS A 139 -14.78 -4.61 -1.45
N TYR A 140 -15.10 -5.60 -2.28
CA TYR A 140 -15.86 -6.77 -1.85
C TYR A 140 -15.17 -7.48 -0.69
N LEU A 141 -13.85 -7.74 -0.80
CA LEU A 141 -13.07 -8.40 0.24
C LEU A 141 -13.07 -7.61 1.55
N THR A 142 -12.73 -6.33 1.50
CA THR A 142 -12.67 -5.46 2.69
C THR A 142 -14.03 -5.30 3.36
N LYS A 143 -15.11 -5.23 2.59
CA LYS A 143 -16.47 -5.21 3.11
C LYS A 143 -16.84 -6.51 3.84
N ARG A 144 -16.39 -7.66 3.34
CA ARG A 144 -16.63 -8.98 3.96
C ARG A 144 -15.77 -9.20 5.19
N GLY A 145 -14.48 -8.85 5.12
CA GLY A 145 -13.56 -8.96 6.24
C GLY A 145 -13.80 -7.92 7.33
N ASN A 146 -14.28 -6.74 6.96
CA ASN A 146 -14.66 -5.62 7.83
C ASN A 146 -13.77 -5.43 9.08
N ALA A 147 -12.51 -5.06 8.84
CA ALA A 147 -11.52 -4.88 9.90
C ALA A 147 -11.93 -3.81 10.94
N TYR A 148 -12.66 -2.77 10.53
CA TYR A 148 -13.21 -1.76 11.45
C TYR A 148 -14.14 -2.38 12.50
N LYS A 149 -15.13 -3.15 12.02
CA LYS A 149 -16.10 -3.80 12.92
C LYS A 149 -15.43 -4.87 13.79
N HIS A 150 -14.54 -5.67 13.20
CA HIS A 150 -13.87 -6.75 13.93
C HIS A 150 -13.05 -6.23 15.09
N ASN A 151 -12.29 -5.14 14.87
CA ASN A 151 -11.42 -4.55 15.88
C ASN A 151 -12.11 -3.48 16.74
N ASN A 152 -13.35 -3.09 16.40
CA ASN A 152 -14.11 -2.00 17.03
C ASN A 152 -13.35 -0.66 17.00
N VAL A 153 -12.91 -0.25 15.81
CA VAL A 153 -12.18 1.00 15.58
C VAL A 153 -12.79 1.79 14.42
N GLU A 154 -12.56 3.09 14.40
CA GLU A 154 -12.95 3.98 13.30
C GLU A 154 -11.78 4.35 12.38
N LYS A 155 -10.55 4.13 12.86
CA LYS A 155 -9.31 4.45 12.16
C LYS A 155 -8.42 3.22 12.06
N MET A 156 -7.72 3.08 10.96
CA MET A 156 -6.73 2.02 10.79
C MET A 156 -5.66 2.42 9.77
N LEU A 157 -4.49 1.80 9.86
CA LEU A 157 -3.53 1.81 8.79
C LEU A 157 -3.81 0.64 7.85
N GLU A 158 -3.90 0.89 6.55
CA GLU A 158 -4.11 -0.14 5.55
C GLU A 158 -2.87 -0.33 4.67
N VAL A 159 -2.45 -1.58 4.48
CA VAL A 159 -1.40 -1.98 3.55
C VAL A 159 -2.01 -2.07 2.14
N TYR A 160 -1.50 -1.28 1.20
CA TYR A 160 -2.02 -1.20 -0.17
C TYR A 160 -1.16 -1.91 -1.21
N SER A 161 0.16 -1.73 -1.12
CA SER A 161 1.10 -2.33 -2.08
C SER A 161 2.40 -2.66 -1.37
N TRP A 162 2.92 -3.83 -1.68
CA TRP A 162 4.10 -4.37 -1.01
C TRP A 162 4.94 -5.18 -1.99
N PHE A 163 6.20 -4.82 -2.15
CA PHE A 163 7.05 -5.45 -3.15
C PHE A 163 8.53 -5.44 -2.77
N VAL A 164 9.23 -6.47 -3.19
CA VAL A 164 10.70 -6.57 -3.14
C VAL A 164 11.19 -7.10 -4.48
N LEU A 165 12.18 -6.47 -5.07
CA LEU A 165 12.80 -6.90 -6.32
C LEU A 165 13.20 -8.39 -6.24
N PRO A 166 12.99 -9.17 -7.31
CA PRO A 166 13.24 -10.61 -7.30
C PRO A 166 14.63 -11.00 -6.80
N GLU A 167 15.67 -10.29 -7.22
CA GLU A 167 17.06 -10.56 -6.85
C GLU A 167 17.39 -10.25 -5.37
N TYR A 168 16.49 -9.53 -4.68
CA TYR A 168 16.62 -9.20 -3.25
C TYR A 168 15.69 -10.03 -2.36
N ARG A 169 14.91 -10.95 -2.93
CA ARG A 169 13.99 -11.82 -2.16
C ARG A 169 14.74 -12.86 -1.32
N ASN A 170 14.01 -13.49 -0.41
CA ASN A 170 14.51 -14.50 0.53
C ASN A 170 15.60 -14.00 1.51
N LYS A 171 15.78 -12.66 1.61
CA LYS A 171 16.71 -12.01 2.55
C LYS A 171 15.97 -11.32 3.71
N GLY A 172 14.70 -11.64 3.95
CA GLY A 172 13.92 -11.07 5.05
C GLY A 172 13.44 -9.62 4.84
N ILE A 173 13.78 -8.97 3.71
CA ILE A 173 13.45 -7.56 3.45
C ILE A 173 11.95 -7.29 3.52
N GLY A 174 11.14 -8.14 2.85
CA GLY A 174 9.68 -7.99 2.91
C GLY A 174 9.15 -8.07 4.34
N SER A 175 9.60 -9.07 5.10
CA SER A 175 9.20 -9.19 6.52
C SER A 175 9.60 -7.97 7.34
N GLU A 176 10.78 -7.41 7.08
CA GLU A 176 11.26 -6.26 7.83
C GLU A 176 10.52 -4.97 7.46
N LEU A 177 10.13 -4.78 6.21
CA LEU A 177 9.28 -3.66 5.81
C LEU A 177 7.97 -3.62 6.62
N LEU A 178 7.24 -4.74 6.69
CA LEU A 178 6.01 -4.80 7.46
C LEU A 178 6.26 -4.73 8.98
N ARG A 179 7.28 -5.44 9.48
CA ARG A 179 7.68 -5.40 10.90
C ARG A 179 8.01 -3.98 11.34
N ASN A 180 8.70 -3.22 10.51
CA ASN A 180 9.06 -1.84 10.80
C ASN A 180 7.83 -0.98 11.04
N VAL A 181 6.84 -1.07 10.16
CA VAL A 181 5.58 -0.32 10.32
C VAL A 181 4.88 -0.69 11.62
N VAL A 182 4.73 -2.00 11.89
CA VAL A 182 3.97 -2.51 13.04
C VAL A 182 4.65 -2.22 14.38
N ILE A 183 5.98 -2.45 14.47
CA ILE A 183 6.70 -2.49 15.75
C ILE A 183 7.42 -1.19 16.06
N ARG A 184 7.81 -0.41 15.04
CA ARG A 184 8.59 0.82 15.25
C ARG A 184 7.81 2.06 14.87
N GLN A 185 7.33 2.12 13.64
CA GLN A 185 6.76 3.33 13.08
C GLN A 185 5.41 3.70 13.73
N LEU A 186 4.44 2.79 13.76
CA LEU A 186 3.14 3.06 14.38
C LEU A 186 3.24 3.39 15.87
N PRO A 187 3.99 2.64 16.71
CA PRO A 187 4.14 3.02 18.11
C PRO A 187 4.80 4.37 18.33
N GLU A 188 5.74 4.77 17.47
CA GLU A 188 6.42 6.06 17.59
C GLU A 188 5.56 7.21 17.13
N TYR A 189 4.75 7.00 16.09
CA TYR A 189 3.79 7.99 15.61
C TYR A 189 2.41 7.87 16.31
N GLY A 190 2.41 7.54 17.59
CA GLY A 190 1.19 7.35 18.39
C GLY A 190 0.19 8.53 18.40
N TRP A 191 0.61 9.71 17.92
CA TRP A 191 -0.27 10.88 17.72
C TRP A 191 -1.31 10.70 16.60
N PHE A 192 -1.18 9.70 15.72
CA PHE A 192 -2.21 9.37 14.73
C PHE A 192 -3.42 8.61 15.32
N ASP A 193 -3.32 8.12 16.56
CA ASP A 193 -4.38 7.33 17.20
C ASP A 193 -4.80 6.12 16.35
N ILE A 194 -3.82 5.39 15.85
CA ILE A 194 -4.01 4.20 15.02
C ILE A 194 -3.65 2.96 15.82
N ASP A 195 -4.67 2.19 16.20
CA ASP A 195 -4.50 0.96 16.97
C ASP A 195 -4.58 -0.33 16.14
N VAL A 196 -4.86 -0.20 14.84
CA VAL A 196 -5.07 -1.36 13.96
C VAL A 196 -4.33 -1.17 12.65
N ILE A 197 -3.66 -2.22 12.21
CA ILE A 197 -3.19 -2.37 10.83
C ILE A 197 -3.97 -3.49 10.15
N ALA A 198 -4.38 -3.27 8.90
CA ALA A 198 -5.10 -4.24 8.08
C ALA A 198 -4.60 -4.22 6.64
N GLY A 199 -5.04 -5.20 5.84
CA GLY A 199 -4.74 -5.23 4.40
C GLY A 199 -5.38 -6.40 3.69
N VAL A 200 -5.37 -6.33 2.36
CA VAL A 200 -5.71 -7.44 1.46
C VAL A 200 -4.42 -8.05 0.95
N PHE A 201 -4.10 -9.25 1.42
CA PHE A 201 -2.89 -9.99 1.06
C PHE A 201 -3.22 -10.99 -0.04
N THR A 202 -2.63 -10.81 -1.20
CA THR A 202 -3.00 -11.43 -2.47
C THR A 202 -2.14 -12.63 -2.85
N ASP A 203 -1.05 -12.87 -2.12
CA ASP A 203 -0.14 -13.99 -2.35
C ASP A 203 0.20 -14.73 -1.05
N LYS A 204 0.62 -15.98 -1.19
CA LYS A 204 0.95 -16.88 -0.08
C LYS A 204 2.12 -16.40 0.78
N VAL A 205 3.07 -15.68 0.21
CA VAL A 205 4.26 -15.21 0.93
C VAL A 205 3.87 -14.05 1.85
N SER A 206 3.18 -13.04 1.31
CA SER A 206 2.70 -11.91 2.09
C SER A 206 1.74 -12.34 3.20
N GLN A 207 0.83 -13.30 2.91
CA GLN A 207 -0.06 -13.90 3.93
C GLN A 207 0.70 -14.57 5.05
N LYS A 208 1.76 -15.34 4.75
CA LYS A 208 2.60 -15.99 5.76
C LYS A 208 3.36 -14.98 6.62
N ILE A 209 3.92 -13.94 5.99
CA ILE A 209 4.63 -12.90 6.71
C ILE A 209 3.67 -12.15 7.63
N ALA A 210 2.51 -11.72 7.14
CA ALA A 210 1.49 -11.06 7.93
C ALA A 210 1.06 -11.92 9.14
N ALA A 211 0.77 -13.21 8.92
CA ALA A 211 0.43 -14.16 9.98
C ALA A 211 1.56 -14.34 11.01
N SER A 212 2.82 -14.38 10.56
CA SER A 212 3.98 -14.51 11.47
C SER A 212 4.20 -13.30 12.38
N LEU A 213 3.65 -12.15 12.00
CA LEU A 213 3.65 -10.92 12.81
C LEU A 213 2.42 -10.80 13.70
N GLY A 214 1.49 -11.76 13.64
CA GLY A 214 0.29 -11.81 14.48
C GLY A 214 -0.98 -11.29 13.82
N MET A 215 -0.97 -11.03 12.50
CA MET A 215 -2.20 -10.67 11.79
C MET A 215 -3.15 -11.86 11.68
N GLU A 216 -4.41 -11.67 12.06
CA GLU A 216 -5.47 -12.66 11.96
C GLU A 216 -6.17 -12.57 10.61
N THR A 217 -6.58 -13.73 10.05
CA THR A 217 -7.39 -13.77 8.84
C THR A 217 -8.85 -13.51 9.19
N LEU A 218 -9.40 -12.42 8.67
CA LEU A 218 -10.81 -12.03 8.86
C LEU A 218 -11.71 -12.60 7.76
N PHE A 219 -11.16 -12.72 6.55
CA PHE A 219 -11.86 -13.26 5.39
C PHE A 219 -10.87 -13.86 4.41
N ASP A 220 -11.19 -15.03 3.86
CA ASP A 220 -10.41 -15.75 2.84
C ASP A 220 -11.32 -15.99 1.63
N PHE A 221 -10.85 -15.63 0.44
CA PHE A 221 -11.62 -15.74 -0.80
C PHE A 221 -10.80 -16.35 -1.92
N VAL A 222 -11.32 -17.44 -2.48
CA VAL A 222 -10.68 -18.15 -3.60
C VAL A 222 -10.90 -17.37 -4.90
N TYR A 223 -9.84 -17.08 -5.63
CA TYR A 223 -9.89 -16.27 -6.85
C TYR A 223 -10.80 -16.80 -7.94
N SER A 224 -10.89 -18.12 -8.12
CA SER A 224 -11.75 -18.74 -9.13
C SER A 224 -13.25 -18.49 -8.91
N ALA A 225 -13.65 -18.07 -7.72
CA ALA A 225 -15.02 -17.69 -7.43
C ALA A 225 -15.37 -16.25 -7.86
N TRP A 226 -14.36 -15.44 -8.26
CA TRP A 226 -14.63 -14.10 -8.78
C TRP A 226 -14.87 -14.13 -10.28
N THR A 227 -16.13 -13.94 -10.67
CA THR A 227 -16.57 -13.98 -12.06
C THR A 227 -17.13 -12.64 -12.50
N ILE A 228 -16.84 -12.28 -13.74
CA ILE A 228 -17.43 -11.12 -14.43
C ILE A 228 -18.34 -11.60 -15.55
N ALA A 229 -19.42 -10.86 -15.77
CA ALA A 229 -20.30 -11.14 -16.89
C ALA A 229 -19.68 -10.65 -18.20
N ASN A 230 -19.58 -11.52 -19.19
CA ASN A 230 -19.23 -11.12 -20.55
C ASN A 230 -20.38 -10.25 -21.11
N LYS A 231 -20.06 -9.02 -21.49
CA LYS A 231 -21.06 -8.04 -21.97
C LYS A 231 -21.78 -8.45 -23.25
N ILE A 232 -21.22 -9.38 -24.03
CA ILE A 232 -21.77 -9.82 -25.31
C ILE A 232 -22.57 -11.09 -25.13
N THR A 233 -22.04 -12.10 -24.44
CA THR A 233 -22.67 -13.43 -24.31
C THR A 233 -23.54 -13.56 -23.06
N GLY A 234 -23.34 -12.71 -22.06
CA GLY A 234 -23.95 -12.82 -20.73
C GLY A 234 -23.38 -13.94 -19.87
N GLU A 235 -22.45 -14.73 -20.39
CA GLU A 235 -21.79 -15.80 -19.66
C GLU A 235 -20.85 -15.24 -18.59
N LYS A 236 -20.72 -15.97 -17.48
CA LYS A 236 -19.81 -15.62 -16.41
C LYS A 236 -18.44 -16.23 -16.65
N ASP A 237 -17.45 -15.38 -16.72
CA ASP A 237 -16.06 -15.75 -16.86
C ASP A 237 -15.28 -15.49 -15.58
N GLU A 238 -14.35 -16.38 -15.22
CA GLU A 238 -13.40 -16.13 -14.15
C GLU A 238 -12.49 -14.94 -14.51
N PHE A 239 -12.40 -13.95 -13.63
CA PHE A 239 -11.55 -12.78 -13.89
C PHE A 239 -10.07 -13.08 -13.68
N PHE A 240 -9.75 -13.93 -12.71
CA PHE A 240 -8.39 -14.28 -12.33
C PHE A 240 -7.96 -15.67 -12.86
N LYS A 241 -8.14 -15.92 -14.16
CA LYS A 241 -7.88 -17.24 -14.79
C LYS A 241 -6.42 -17.71 -14.71
N GLU A 242 -5.48 -16.76 -14.66
CA GLU A 242 -4.04 -17.05 -14.79
C GLU A 242 -3.30 -17.07 -13.45
N ILE A 243 -4.03 -16.98 -12.34
CA ILE A 243 -3.38 -17.08 -11.02
C ILE A 243 -2.76 -18.46 -10.82
N VAL A 244 -1.48 -18.46 -10.49
CA VAL A 244 -0.71 -19.67 -10.20
C VAL A 244 -1.32 -20.39 -8.99
N ARG A 245 -1.41 -21.73 -9.06
CA ARG A 245 -2.08 -22.60 -8.06
C ARG A 245 -1.65 -22.34 -6.61
N ASP A 246 -0.41 -21.90 -6.38
CA ASP A 246 0.09 -21.62 -5.03
C ASP A 246 -0.49 -20.33 -4.42
N ASN A 247 -1.00 -19.41 -5.25
CA ASN A 247 -1.63 -18.15 -4.84
C ASN A 247 -3.14 -18.19 -5.08
N TYR A 248 -3.82 -19.22 -4.61
CA TYR A 248 -5.22 -19.50 -4.95
C TYR A 248 -6.24 -18.58 -4.28
N SER A 249 -5.86 -17.82 -3.25
CA SER A 249 -6.79 -16.97 -2.51
C SER A 249 -6.20 -15.63 -2.08
N ALA A 250 -7.05 -14.62 -1.96
CA ALA A 250 -6.76 -13.36 -1.27
C ALA A 250 -7.34 -13.38 0.13
N LYS A 251 -6.60 -12.82 1.11
CA LYS A 251 -7.02 -12.75 2.51
C LYS A 251 -7.10 -11.32 2.99
N VAL A 252 -8.19 -10.97 3.65
CA VAL A 252 -8.25 -9.78 4.50
C VAL A 252 -7.69 -10.17 5.84
N MET A 253 -6.64 -9.49 6.27
CA MET A 253 -6.00 -9.74 7.55
C MET A 253 -5.84 -8.45 8.33
N SER A 254 -5.91 -8.53 9.66
CA SER A 254 -5.67 -7.39 10.56
C SER A 254 -5.03 -7.81 11.86
N MET A 255 -4.45 -6.84 12.56
CA MET A 255 -4.01 -6.98 13.94
C MET A 255 -4.13 -5.66 14.69
N LYS A 256 -4.31 -5.74 16.01
CA LYS A 256 -4.13 -4.59 16.88
C LYS A 256 -2.65 -4.32 17.08
N VAL A 257 -2.28 -3.05 17.05
CA VAL A 257 -0.93 -2.57 17.34
C VAL A 257 -0.95 -1.98 18.74
N ASN A 258 -0.02 -2.39 19.60
CA ASN A 258 0.12 -1.79 20.94
C ASN A 258 0.79 -0.43 20.79
N THR A 259 0.02 0.62 20.61
CA THR A 259 0.48 1.99 20.77
C THR A 259 0.47 2.31 22.25
N SER A 260 1.54 1.93 22.97
CA SER A 260 1.73 2.47 24.32
C SER A 260 1.87 3.98 24.20
N PRO A 261 1.11 4.80 24.97
CA PRO A 261 1.32 6.23 24.95
C PRO A 261 2.78 6.48 25.35
N SER A 262 3.57 6.96 24.40
CA SER A 262 4.92 7.43 24.71
C SER A 262 4.75 8.56 25.73
N ASN A 263 5.30 8.37 26.94
CA ASN A 263 5.41 9.40 27.96
C ASN A 263 6.34 10.53 27.46
N HIS A 264 5.92 11.22 26.43
CA HIS A 264 6.52 12.50 26.08
C HIS A 264 5.76 13.60 26.85
N SER A 265 6.09 13.71 28.14
CA SER A 265 5.91 14.96 28.86
C SER A 265 6.76 16.00 28.11
N TYR A 266 6.11 16.85 27.36
CA TYR A 266 6.71 18.10 26.91
C TYR A 266 7.13 18.91 28.13
N VAL A 267 8.43 19.02 28.38
CA VAL A 267 9.04 19.96 29.31
C VAL A 267 9.46 21.18 28.50
#